data_597b6f0779ef778127e49694a520b7a3
#
_entry.id   597b6f0779ef778127e49694a520b7a3
#
_cell.length_a   1.000
_cell.length_b   1.000
_cell.length_c   1.000
_cell.angle_alpha   90.00
_cell.angle_beta   90.00
_cell.angle_gamma   90.00
#
_symmetry.space_group_name_H-M   'P 1'
#
loop_
_entity.id
_entity.type
_entity.pdbx_description
1 polymer ?
#
loop_
_entity_poly.entity_id
_entity_poly.type
_entity_poly.pdbx_seq_one_letter_code
_entity_poly.pdbx_strand_id
1 'polypeptide(L)'
;LLTFEGRIKGVLCLDKKEKEEPSYVLIWCENVILATGGPAGMYHDSVYPVSQTGSTGMAFEAGAVGKNLTEWQFGMASLNPRWNVSGTYMQVLPAFISTDQEGKDEREFLLDYFKELPDLLSMVFLKGYQWPFDVNKIFGGSSVIDLLVYQETVVKGRRVFLDYRINPGKLGEKEEL
;
A
#
# COMPACT_ATOMS: atom_id res chain seq x y z
N LEU A 1 -24.84 -7.44 -10.49
CA LEU A 1 -25.99 -6.99 -9.71
C LEU A 1 -27.17 -6.72 -10.63
N LEU A 2 -28.39 -7.04 -10.21
CA LEU A 2 -29.61 -6.75 -10.93
C LEU A 2 -30.34 -5.60 -10.23
N THR A 3 -30.60 -4.53 -10.98
CA THR A 3 -31.29 -3.35 -10.46
C THR A 3 -32.56 -3.09 -11.26
N PHE A 4 -33.57 -2.57 -10.59
CA PHE A 4 -34.79 -2.07 -11.22
C PHE A 4 -35.26 -0.82 -10.49
N GLU A 5 -35.51 0.26 -11.22
CA GLU A 5 -35.88 1.58 -10.67
C GLU A 5 -34.93 2.05 -9.56
N GLY A 6 -33.60 1.89 -9.75
CA GLY A 6 -32.57 2.29 -8.80
C GLY A 6 -32.49 1.44 -7.52
N ARG A 7 -33.16 0.30 -7.46
CA ARG A 7 -33.13 -0.63 -6.33
C ARG A 7 -32.58 -1.97 -6.72
N ILE A 8 -31.83 -2.58 -5.83
CA ILE A 8 -31.38 -3.98 -5.97
C ILE A 8 -32.59 -4.91 -6.01
N LYS A 9 -32.58 -5.86 -6.92
CA LYS A 9 -33.58 -6.92 -7.05
C LYS A 9 -32.95 -8.31 -6.96
N GLY A 10 -31.65 -8.41 -7.17
CA GLY A 10 -30.98 -9.69 -7.10
C GLY A 10 -29.54 -9.66 -7.57
N VAL A 11 -28.95 -10.83 -7.56
CA VAL A 11 -27.61 -11.10 -8.04
C VAL A 11 -27.65 -12.27 -9.01
N LEU A 12 -27.01 -12.09 -10.18
CA LEU A 12 -26.75 -13.19 -11.11
C LEU A 12 -25.35 -13.72 -10.82
N CYS A 13 -25.26 -14.98 -10.47
CA CYS A 13 -24.02 -15.68 -10.16
C CYS A 13 -23.71 -16.74 -11.22
N LEU A 14 -22.43 -17.01 -11.43
CA LEU A 14 -21.96 -18.14 -12.21
C LEU A 14 -21.64 -19.29 -11.26
N ASP A 15 -22.32 -20.42 -11.38
CA ASP A 15 -21.98 -21.64 -10.65
C ASP A 15 -20.83 -22.35 -11.38
N LYS A 16 -19.69 -22.49 -10.68
CA LYS A 16 -18.49 -23.16 -11.18
C LYS A 16 -18.34 -24.59 -10.72
N LYS A 17 -19.33 -25.16 -10.04
CA LYS A 17 -19.23 -26.53 -9.55
C LYS A 17 -19.28 -27.55 -10.71
N GLU A 18 -20.06 -27.26 -11.74
CA GLU A 18 -20.09 -28.07 -12.95
C GLU A 18 -19.07 -27.52 -13.94
N LYS A 19 -18.09 -28.35 -14.29
CA LYS A 19 -16.94 -27.93 -15.12
C LYS A 19 -17.25 -27.91 -16.62
N GLU A 20 -18.23 -28.67 -17.07
CA GLU A 20 -18.51 -28.86 -18.50
C GLU A 20 -19.53 -27.87 -19.06
N GLU A 21 -20.52 -27.46 -18.27
CA GLU A 21 -21.45 -26.39 -18.63
C GLU A 21 -21.69 -25.46 -17.45
N PRO A 22 -21.11 -24.22 -17.49
CA PRO A 22 -21.34 -23.27 -16.44
C PRO A 22 -22.84 -22.90 -16.38
N SER A 23 -23.44 -23.06 -15.21
CA SER A 23 -24.83 -22.70 -14.98
C SER A 23 -24.91 -21.31 -14.28
N TYR A 24 -25.99 -20.60 -14.59
CA TYR A 24 -26.27 -19.32 -13.95
C TYR A 24 -27.29 -19.49 -12.83
N VAL A 25 -27.02 -18.89 -11.69
CA VAL A 25 -27.91 -18.87 -10.54
C VAL A 25 -28.39 -17.45 -10.31
N LEU A 26 -29.69 -17.26 -10.33
CA LEU A 26 -30.33 -15.99 -9.97
C LEU A 26 -30.77 -16.05 -8.52
N ILE A 27 -30.23 -15.13 -7.72
CA ILE A 27 -30.57 -14.97 -6.31
C ILE A 27 -31.39 -13.69 -6.18
N TRP A 28 -32.67 -13.83 -5.81
CA TRP A 28 -33.52 -12.69 -5.51
C TRP A 28 -33.20 -12.15 -4.13
N CYS A 29 -32.92 -10.85 -4.04
CA CYS A 29 -32.64 -10.17 -2.78
C CYS A 29 -32.88 -8.65 -2.91
N GLU A 30 -33.19 -8.00 -1.82
CA GLU A 30 -33.38 -6.55 -1.77
C GLU A 30 -32.12 -5.81 -1.30
N ASN A 31 -31.19 -6.52 -0.67
CA ASN A 31 -29.95 -5.98 -0.15
C ASN A 31 -28.77 -6.88 -0.53
N VAL A 32 -27.64 -6.27 -0.89
CA VAL A 32 -26.39 -6.96 -1.20
C VAL A 32 -25.26 -6.33 -0.39
N ILE A 33 -24.54 -7.17 0.33
CA ILE A 33 -23.29 -6.76 1.00
C ILE A 33 -22.12 -7.16 0.12
N LEU A 34 -21.38 -6.16 -0.41
CA LEU A 34 -20.17 -6.38 -1.17
C LEU A 34 -18.96 -6.39 -0.22
N ALA A 35 -18.34 -7.56 -0.08
CA ALA A 35 -17.16 -7.78 0.73
C ALA A 35 -16.06 -8.48 -0.09
N THR A 36 -15.85 -8.02 -1.32
CA THR A 36 -15.01 -8.65 -2.35
C THR A 36 -13.56 -8.17 -2.34
N GLY A 37 -13.16 -7.44 -1.31
CA GLY A 37 -11.84 -6.84 -1.17
C GLY A 37 -11.76 -5.44 -1.78
N GLY A 38 -10.60 -4.82 -1.63
CA GLY A 38 -10.35 -3.45 -2.08
C GLY A 38 -10.14 -3.32 -3.59
N PRO A 39 -10.14 -2.09 -4.12
CA PRO A 39 -10.07 -1.78 -5.55
C PRO A 39 -8.63 -1.80 -6.09
N ALA A 40 -7.80 -2.66 -5.59
CA ALA A 40 -6.35 -2.65 -5.88
C ALA A 40 -6.02 -2.82 -7.36
N GLY A 41 -6.83 -3.56 -8.11
CA GLY A 41 -6.61 -3.80 -9.54
C GLY A 41 -6.84 -2.58 -10.46
N MET A 42 -7.34 -1.48 -9.93
CA MET A 42 -7.51 -0.23 -10.70
C MET A 42 -6.23 0.61 -10.79
N TYR A 43 -5.24 0.34 -9.95
CA TYR A 43 -3.97 1.08 -9.94
C TYR A 43 -2.95 0.40 -10.85
N HIS A 44 -2.16 1.21 -11.55
CA HIS A 44 -1.06 0.71 -12.39
C HIS A 44 -0.05 -0.09 -11.56
N ASP A 45 0.33 0.45 -10.41
CA ASP A 45 1.21 -0.22 -9.46
C ASP A 45 0.41 -0.60 -8.22
N SER A 46 0.25 -1.88 -7.99
CA SER A 46 -0.49 -2.43 -6.86
C SER A 46 0.24 -3.60 -6.25
N VAL A 47 0.22 -3.72 -4.93
CA VAL A 47 0.77 -4.86 -4.19
C VAL A 47 -0.12 -6.09 -4.24
N TYR A 48 -1.36 -5.93 -4.68
CA TYR A 48 -2.31 -7.03 -4.80
C TYR A 48 -2.13 -7.80 -6.09
N PRO A 49 -2.51 -9.08 -6.14
CA PRO A 49 -2.55 -9.84 -7.36
C PRO A 49 -3.44 -9.19 -8.42
N VAL A 50 -3.07 -9.31 -9.68
CA VAL A 50 -3.87 -8.80 -10.82
C VAL A 50 -5.31 -9.34 -10.82
N SER A 51 -5.51 -10.54 -10.27
CA SER A 51 -6.84 -11.14 -10.13
C SER A 51 -7.75 -10.43 -9.13
N GLN A 52 -7.19 -9.59 -8.25
CA GLN A 52 -7.97 -8.85 -7.25
C GLN A 52 -8.41 -7.50 -7.81
N THR A 53 -9.38 -7.54 -8.70
CA THR A 53 -9.94 -6.34 -9.33
C THR A 53 -10.98 -5.63 -8.44
N GLY A 54 -11.42 -6.28 -7.38
CA GLY A 54 -12.46 -5.78 -6.49
C GLY A 54 -13.81 -5.70 -7.18
N SER A 55 -14.92 -5.69 -6.78
CA SER A 55 -16.17 -5.51 -7.52
C SER A 55 -16.71 -4.09 -7.41
N THR A 56 -15.80 -3.13 -7.24
CA THR A 56 -16.14 -1.72 -6.99
C THR A 56 -16.92 -1.10 -8.14
N GLY A 57 -16.55 -1.39 -9.39
CA GLY A 57 -17.28 -0.94 -10.57
C GLY A 57 -18.73 -1.42 -10.58
N MET A 58 -18.95 -2.69 -10.25
CA MET A 58 -20.29 -3.25 -10.14
C MET A 58 -21.16 -2.54 -9.08
N ALA A 59 -20.53 -2.12 -7.97
CA ALA A 59 -21.24 -1.36 -6.94
C ALA A 59 -21.68 0.01 -7.47
N PHE A 60 -20.77 0.72 -8.14
CA PHE A 60 -21.07 2.03 -8.72
C PHE A 60 -22.13 1.97 -9.83
N GLU A 61 -22.04 0.96 -10.71
CA GLU A 61 -23.07 0.73 -11.73
C GLU A 61 -24.45 0.47 -11.11
N ALA A 62 -24.49 -0.17 -9.95
CA ALA A 62 -25.72 -0.39 -9.18
C ALA A 62 -26.19 0.82 -8.39
N GLY A 63 -25.47 1.96 -8.45
CA GLY A 63 -25.85 3.21 -7.82
C GLY A 63 -25.26 3.42 -6.42
N ALA A 64 -24.26 2.63 -6.01
CA ALA A 64 -23.57 2.86 -4.74
C ALA A 64 -22.82 4.21 -4.74
N VAL A 65 -22.86 4.90 -3.61
CA VAL A 65 -22.17 6.19 -3.44
C VAL A 65 -20.76 5.96 -2.89
N GLY A 66 -19.75 6.42 -3.64
CA GLY A 66 -18.38 6.42 -3.18
C GLY A 66 -18.08 7.59 -2.26
N LYS A 67 -17.27 7.36 -1.22
CA LYS A 67 -16.79 8.39 -0.31
C LYS A 67 -15.27 8.29 -0.15
N ASN A 68 -14.59 9.44 -0.09
CA ASN A 68 -13.14 9.54 0.08
C ASN A 68 -12.35 8.71 -0.95
N LEU A 69 -12.76 8.72 -2.20
CA LEU A 69 -12.14 7.90 -3.26
C LEU A 69 -10.67 8.27 -3.54
N THR A 70 -10.26 9.49 -3.20
CA THR A 70 -8.88 9.97 -3.29
C THR A 70 -8.01 9.53 -2.10
N GLU A 71 -8.63 8.99 -1.07
CA GLU A 71 -7.96 8.57 0.18
C GLU A 71 -7.62 7.08 0.19
N TRP A 72 -7.82 6.39 -0.93
CA TRP A 72 -7.47 4.99 -1.08
C TRP A 72 -5.97 4.84 -1.22
N GLN A 73 -5.33 4.49 -0.13
CA GLN A 73 -3.88 4.40 -0.06
C GLN A 73 -3.44 3.19 0.74
N PHE A 74 -2.25 2.73 0.41
CA PHE A 74 -1.46 1.79 1.20
C PHE A 74 -0.34 2.52 1.92
N GLY A 75 0.31 1.82 2.82
CA GLY A 75 1.65 2.17 3.25
C GLY A 75 2.64 2.05 2.08
N MET A 76 3.92 2.25 2.37
CA MET A 76 4.96 2.06 1.37
C MET A 76 4.94 0.65 0.80
N ALA A 77 5.15 0.56 -0.52
CA ALA A 77 5.22 -0.67 -1.25
C ALA A 77 6.44 -0.67 -2.17
N SER A 78 7.07 -1.82 -2.34
CA SER A 78 8.13 -1.99 -3.33
C SER A 78 7.54 -2.23 -4.72
N LEU A 79 8.26 -1.80 -5.75
CA LEU A 79 7.90 -2.02 -7.15
C LEU A 79 8.48 -3.33 -7.69
N ASN A 80 9.68 -3.67 -7.26
CA ASN A 80 10.37 -4.88 -7.69
C ASN A 80 11.18 -5.52 -6.55
N PRO A 81 10.73 -6.67 -6.00
CA PRO A 81 9.44 -7.29 -6.26
C PRO A 81 8.28 -6.39 -5.79
N ARG A 82 7.12 -6.57 -6.38
CA ARG A 82 5.91 -5.84 -5.95
C ARG A 82 5.41 -6.42 -4.62
N TRP A 83 5.61 -5.67 -3.54
CA TRP A 83 5.31 -6.12 -2.19
C TRP A 83 4.95 -4.96 -1.25
N ASN A 84 4.10 -5.21 -0.28
CA ASN A 84 3.88 -4.27 0.82
C ASN A 84 5.07 -4.34 1.78
N VAL A 85 5.77 -3.24 2.00
CA VAL A 85 6.97 -3.14 2.84
C VAL A 85 6.72 -2.42 4.17
N SER A 86 5.47 -2.28 4.57
CA SER A 86 5.07 -1.77 5.88
C SER A 86 5.07 -2.86 6.97
N GLY A 87 4.74 -2.49 8.19
CA GLY A 87 4.65 -3.42 9.30
C GLY A 87 6.01 -3.98 9.71
N THR A 88 6.12 -5.29 9.82
CA THR A 88 7.33 -5.98 10.32
C THR A 88 8.59 -5.70 9.50
N TYR A 89 8.47 -5.31 8.23
CA TYR A 89 9.63 -4.93 7.43
C TYR A 89 10.34 -3.68 7.96
N MET A 90 9.63 -2.77 8.61
CA MET A 90 10.21 -1.60 9.23
C MET A 90 10.75 -1.88 10.63
N GLN A 91 10.20 -2.87 11.32
CA GLN A 91 10.61 -3.24 12.68
C GLN A 91 12.01 -3.87 12.75
N VAL A 92 12.52 -4.36 11.63
CA VAL A 92 13.91 -4.85 11.51
C VAL A 92 14.89 -3.76 11.10
N LEU A 93 14.47 -2.49 11.15
CA LEU A 93 15.28 -1.30 10.97
C LEU A 93 16.13 -1.30 9.69
N PRO A 94 15.50 -1.34 8.49
CA PRO A 94 16.26 -1.24 7.25
C PRO A 94 16.89 0.14 7.08
N ALA A 95 18.04 0.22 6.44
CA ALA A 95 18.55 1.47 5.93
C ALA A 95 17.76 1.92 4.69
N PHE A 96 17.41 3.20 4.64
CA PHE A 96 16.73 3.81 3.49
C PHE A 96 17.78 4.42 2.56
N ILE A 97 18.05 3.72 1.48
CA ILE A 97 19.08 4.09 0.50
C ILE A 97 18.42 4.69 -0.74
N SER A 98 18.97 5.80 -1.25
CA SER A 98 18.62 6.29 -2.57
C SER A 98 19.82 6.29 -3.51
N THR A 99 19.57 6.05 -4.80
CA THR A 99 20.57 6.09 -5.86
C THR A 99 20.06 6.95 -7.02
N ASP A 100 20.94 7.30 -7.96
CA ASP A 100 20.50 7.77 -9.26
C ASP A 100 19.84 6.65 -10.09
N GLN A 101 19.42 6.95 -11.32
CA GLN A 101 18.73 5.98 -12.17
C GLN A 101 19.65 4.83 -12.63
N GLU A 102 20.97 5.05 -12.68
CA GLU A 102 22.01 4.08 -13.02
C GLU A 102 22.43 3.20 -11.82
N GLY A 103 21.88 3.46 -10.61
CA GLY A 103 22.24 2.74 -9.40
C GLY A 103 23.53 3.22 -8.74
N LYS A 104 23.96 4.43 -9.08
CA LYS A 104 25.15 5.09 -8.51
C LYS A 104 24.72 6.18 -7.52
N ASP A 105 25.70 6.91 -6.96
CA ASP A 105 25.48 7.99 -5.99
C ASP A 105 24.58 7.52 -4.84
N GLU A 106 24.97 6.39 -4.21
CA GLU A 106 24.25 5.80 -3.09
C GLU A 106 24.36 6.68 -1.86
N ARG A 107 23.23 6.91 -1.17
CA ARG A 107 23.18 7.68 0.08
C ARG A 107 22.03 7.21 0.98
N GLU A 108 22.24 7.26 2.28
CA GLU A 108 21.20 7.11 3.30
C GLU A 108 20.48 8.45 3.48
N PHE A 109 19.46 8.73 2.69
CA PHE A 109 18.84 10.05 2.60
C PHE A 109 18.05 10.47 3.86
N LEU A 110 17.63 9.52 4.70
CA LEU A 110 16.99 9.87 5.97
C LEU A 110 17.94 10.58 6.94
N LEU A 111 19.24 10.32 6.86
CA LEU A 111 20.26 11.01 7.67
C LEU A 111 20.38 12.50 7.36
N ASP A 112 19.95 12.95 6.20
CA ASP A 112 19.89 14.37 5.87
C ASP A 112 18.83 15.11 6.71
N TYR A 113 17.78 14.39 7.10
CA TYR A 113 16.66 14.92 7.88
C TYR A 113 16.81 14.66 9.38
N PHE A 114 17.06 13.42 9.78
CA PHE A 114 17.23 13.04 11.17
C PHE A 114 18.69 13.28 11.59
N LYS A 115 18.91 14.20 12.53
CA LYS A 115 20.25 14.56 13.00
C LYS A 115 20.82 13.54 13.98
N GLU A 116 19.95 12.93 14.75
CA GLU A 116 20.32 11.94 15.77
C GLU A 116 19.87 10.54 15.34
N LEU A 117 20.79 9.60 15.47
CA LEU A 117 20.52 8.20 15.10
C LEU A 117 19.34 7.58 15.87
N PRO A 118 19.18 7.80 17.20
CA PRO A 118 18.03 7.28 17.94
C PRO A 118 16.68 7.78 17.40
N ASP A 119 16.61 9.04 16.95
CA ASP A 119 15.38 9.58 16.37
C ASP A 119 15.05 8.91 15.04
N LEU A 120 16.05 8.70 14.19
CA LEU A 120 15.89 7.99 12.93
C LEU A 120 15.38 6.57 13.17
N LEU A 121 16.06 5.80 14.02
CA LEU A 121 15.71 4.42 14.31
C LEU A 121 14.30 4.32 14.91
N SER A 122 13.96 5.22 15.84
CA SER A 122 12.63 5.29 16.44
C SER A 122 11.55 5.54 15.41
N MET A 123 11.79 6.44 14.44
CA MET A 123 10.82 6.74 13.39
C MET A 123 10.68 5.59 12.37
N VAL A 124 11.78 4.94 12.00
CA VAL A 124 11.72 3.75 11.13
C VAL A 124 10.96 2.62 11.82
N PHE A 125 11.24 2.36 13.10
CA PHE A 125 10.51 1.35 13.88
C PHE A 125 9.03 1.70 14.00
N LEU A 126 8.70 2.96 14.31
CA LEU A 126 7.34 3.45 14.42
C LEU A 126 6.57 3.30 13.11
N LYS A 127 7.24 3.41 11.94
CA LYS A 127 6.64 3.17 10.63
C LYS A 127 6.08 1.75 10.49
N GLY A 128 6.60 0.80 11.23
CA GLY A 128 6.06 -0.55 11.33
C GLY A 128 4.66 -0.61 11.95
N TYR A 129 4.30 0.35 12.78
CA TYR A 129 2.99 0.45 13.44
C TYR A 129 2.09 1.52 12.82
N GLN A 130 2.67 2.59 12.30
CA GLN A 130 1.97 3.71 11.67
C GLN A 130 2.14 3.64 10.15
N TRP A 131 1.83 2.51 9.55
CA TRP A 131 2.16 2.22 8.17
C TRP A 131 1.36 2.98 7.09
N PRO A 132 0.07 3.33 7.22
CA PRO A 132 -0.58 4.22 6.25
C PRO A 132 -0.09 5.65 6.43
N PHE A 133 0.00 6.39 5.33
CA PHE A 133 0.22 7.82 5.40
C PHE A 133 -0.94 8.50 6.13
N ASP A 134 -0.60 9.38 7.06
CA ASP A 134 -1.58 10.19 7.80
C ASP A 134 -0.99 11.59 7.97
N VAL A 135 -1.68 12.60 7.45
CA VAL A 135 -1.24 14.00 7.52
C VAL A 135 -0.98 14.47 8.96
N ASN A 136 -1.74 13.95 9.92
CA ASN A 136 -1.55 14.30 11.34
C ASN A 136 -0.30 13.66 11.96
N LYS A 137 0.32 12.70 11.27
CA LYS A 137 1.54 12.00 11.69
C LYS A 137 2.79 12.46 10.92
N ILE A 138 2.73 13.59 10.24
CA ILE A 138 3.90 14.20 9.60
C ILE A 138 4.81 14.80 10.67
N PHE A 139 4.24 15.55 11.60
CA PHE A 139 5.00 16.15 12.71
C PHE A 139 4.92 15.23 13.94
N GLY A 140 6.07 14.71 14.35
CA GLY A 140 6.16 13.79 15.50
C GLY A 140 5.65 12.36 15.25
N GLY A 141 5.42 11.97 14.00
CA GLY A 141 5.02 10.63 13.62
C GLY A 141 5.74 10.13 12.37
N SER A 142 5.53 8.87 12.01
CA SER A 142 6.31 8.19 10.98
C SER A 142 5.94 8.56 9.53
N SER A 143 4.86 9.32 9.32
CA SER A 143 4.46 9.75 7.96
C SER A 143 5.41 10.75 7.32
N VAL A 144 6.33 11.34 8.08
CA VAL A 144 7.45 12.10 7.54
C VAL A 144 8.31 11.24 6.61
N ILE A 145 8.50 9.94 6.91
CA ILE A 145 9.27 9.03 6.07
C ILE A 145 8.62 8.87 4.69
N ASP A 146 7.28 8.79 4.60
CA ASP A 146 6.57 8.71 3.32
C ASP A 146 6.86 9.94 2.46
N LEU A 147 6.88 11.14 3.06
CA LEU A 147 7.20 12.38 2.35
C LEU A 147 8.65 12.43 1.89
N LEU A 148 9.59 11.94 2.70
CA LEU A 148 10.99 11.88 2.32
C LEU A 148 11.23 10.89 1.17
N VAL A 149 10.55 9.73 1.19
CA VAL A 149 10.55 8.78 0.08
C VAL A 149 9.93 9.40 -1.18
N TYR A 150 8.80 10.09 -1.06
CA TYR A 150 8.20 10.82 -2.16
C TYR A 150 9.13 11.88 -2.74
N GLN A 151 9.81 12.63 -1.88
CA GLN A 151 10.79 13.64 -2.30
C GLN A 151 11.93 13.02 -3.10
N GLU A 152 12.49 11.89 -2.63
CA GLU A 152 13.56 11.19 -3.35
C GLU A 152 13.05 10.63 -4.69
N THR A 153 11.91 9.95 -4.69
CA THR A 153 11.43 9.23 -5.88
C THR A 153 10.80 10.15 -6.91
N VAL A 154 9.90 11.04 -6.50
CA VAL A 154 9.07 11.83 -7.43
C VAL A 154 9.73 13.19 -7.73
N VAL A 155 10.20 13.88 -6.69
CA VAL A 155 10.75 15.24 -6.88
C VAL A 155 12.17 15.19 -7.43
N LYS A 156 13.04 14.34 -6.85
CA LYS A 156 14.44 14.21 -7.27
C LYS A 156 14.66 13.17 -8.37
N GLY A 157 13.65 12.34 -8.68
CA GLY A 157 13.73 11.29 -9.70
C GLY A 157 14.73 10.19 -9.36
N ARG A 158 14.99 9.94 -8.08
CA ARG A 158 15.94 8.91 -7.63
C ARG A 158 15.23 7.58 -7.40
N ARG A 159 15.99 6.50 -7.33
CA ARG A 159 15.50 5.18 -6.93
C ARG A 159 15.69 5.01 -5.43
N VAL A 160 14.69 4.47 -4.74
CA VAL A 160 14.76 4.23 -3.29
C VAL A 160 14.72 2.73 -3.02
N PHE A 161 15.53 2.29 -2.06
CA PHE A 161 15.65 0.90 -1.63
C PHE A 161 15.60 0.83 -0.11
N LEU A 162 15.07 -0.29 0.40
CA LEU A 162 15.26 -0.70 1.78
C LEU A 162 16.40 -1.71 1.82
N ASP A 163 17.50 -1.34 2.47
CA ASP A 163 18.65 -2.21 2.60
C ASP A 163 18.63 -2.91 3.97
N TYR A 164 18.49 -4.21 3.94
CA TYR A 164 18.46 -5.08 5.13
C TYR A 164 19.82 -5.71 5.45
N ARG A 165 20.87 -5.40 4.67
CA ARG A 165 22.23 -5.91 4.88
C ARG A 165 22.97 -5.16 5.97
N ILE A 166 22.59 -3.91 6.18
CA ILE A 166 23.18 -3.01 7.17
C ILE A 166 22.08 -2.31 7.97
N ASN A 167 22.36 -1.96 9.21
CA ASN A 167 21.49 -1.07 9.97
C ASN A 167 21.70 0.39 9.56
N PRO A 168 20.64 1.22 9.60
CA PRO A 168 20.77 2.63 9.27
C PRO A 168 21.74 3.33 10.23
N GLY A 169 22.48 4.33 9.71
CA GLY A 169 23.36 5.16 10.51
C GLY A 169 24.62 4.49 11.01
N LYS A 170 25.00 3.33 10.49
CA LYS A 170 26.21 2.61 10.87
C LYS A 170 26.34 2.48 12.38
N LEU A 171 25.39 1.78 13.00
CA LEU A 171 25.51 1.37 14.42
C LEU A 171 26.90 0.80 14.63
N GLY A 172 27.69 1.48 15.47
CA GLY A 172 29.04 1.03 15.79
C GLY A 172 28.98 -0.37 16.44
N GLU A 173 30.05 -1.14 16.35
CA GLU A 173 30.16 -2.51 16.87
C GLU A 173 29.85 -2.64 18.39
N LYS A 174 29.52 -1.55 19.06
CA LYS A 174 29.28 -1.48 20.51
C LYS A 174 27.89 -0.97 20.92
N GLU A 175 27.03 -0.60 19.99
CA GLU A 175 25.67 -0.21 20.31
C GLU A 175 24.74 -1.38 20.05
N GLU A 176 24.60 -2.24 21.06
CA GLU A 176 23.48 -3.17 21.12
C GLU A 176 22.19 -2.39 21.39
N LEU A 177 21.18 -2.60 20.57
CA LEU A 177 19.82 -2.10 20.77
C LEU A 177 19.16 -2.79 21.97
#